data_754bd2fadc37c7d38a9c013922fc5ba8
#
_entry.id   754bd2fadc37c7d38a9c013922fc5ba8
#
_cell.length_a   1.000
_cell.length_b   1.000
_cell.length_c   1.000
_cell.angle_alpha   90.00
_cell.angle_beta   90.00
_cell.angle_gamma   90.00
#
_symmetry.space_group_name_H-M   'P 1'
#
loop_
_entity.id
_entity.type
_entity.pdbx_description
1 polymer ?
#
loop_
_entity_poly.entity_id
_entity_poly.type
_entity_poly.pdbx_seq_one_letter_code
_entity_poly.pdbx_strand_id
1 'polypeptide(L)'
;MYEYLKKLKTENYFSPNKILDIGANIGFWTKSVKAIWPDAEYTCVEAGPKYEKHLKEIADNCHIAVLGNSNREIKMYLREIDKGSKKKVTYTKGSTVFGIFKDYEL
;
A
#
# COMPACT_ATOMS: atom_id res chain seq x y z
N MET A 1 6.66 -4.00 -15.36
CA MET A 1 5.24 -4.24 -15.04
C MET A 1 4.29 -3.23 -15.69
N TYR A 2 4.59 -1.96 -15.62
CA TYR A 2 3.71 -0.90 -16.16
C TYR A 2 3.44 -1.08 -17.65
N GLU A 3 4.45 -1.33 -18.44
CA GLU A 3 4.31 -1.54 -19.88
C GLU A 3 3.47 -2.79 -20.19
N TYR A 4 3.61 -3.82 -19.39
CA TYR A 4 2.80 -5.02 -19.51
C TYR A 4 1.33 -4.73 -19.24
N LEU A 5 1.02 -3.96 -18.19
CA LEU A 5 -0.35 -3.58 -17.87
C LEU A 5 -0.96 -2.71 -18.95
N LYS A 6 -0.21 -1.78 -19.51
CA LYS A 6 -0.67 -0.99 -20.65
C LYS A 6 -1.02 -1.86 -21.85
N LYS A 7 -0.21 -2.88 -22.11
CA LYS A 7 -0.47 -3.82 -23.19
C LYS A 7 -1.75 -4.60 -22.97
N LEU A 8 -2.01 -5.06 -21.76
CA LEU A 8 -3.25 -5.76 -21.42
C LEU A 8 -4.48 -4.92 -21.75
N LYS A 9 -4.44 -3.63 -21.46
CA LYS A 9 -5.52 -2.72 -21.81
C LYS A 9 -5.63 -2.52 -23.31
N THR A 10 -4.53 -2.20 -23.96
CA THR A 10 -4.50 -1.91 -25.39
C THR A 10 -5.01 -3.08 -26.23
N GLU A 11 -4.69 -4.29 -25.84
CA GLU A 11 -5.11 -5.51 -26.54
C GLU A 11 -6.44 -6.06 -26.03
N ASN A 12 -7.13 -5.36 -25.15
CA ASN A 12 -8.41 -5.75 -24.56
C ASN A 12 -8.41 -7.10 -23.83
N TYR A 13 -7.27 -7.50 -23.29
CA TYR A 13 -7.18 -8.74 -22.52
C TYR A 13 -7.70 -8.59 -21.10
N PHE A 14 -7.68 -7.38 -20.55
CA PHE A 14 -8.00 -7.18 -19.15
C PHE A 14 -8.43 -5.74 -18.90
N SER A 15 -9.55 -5.58 -18.19
CA SER A 15 -10.08 -4.27 -17.82
C SER A 15 -10.72 -4.37 -16.43
N PRO A 16 -9.95 -4.16 -15.37
CA PRO A 16 -10.47 -4.29 -14.01
C PRO A 16 -11.39 -3.13 -13.64
N ASN A 17 -12.43 -3.45 -12.87
CA ASN A 17 -13.31 -2.44 -12.28
C ASN A 17 -12.84 -1.98 -10.91
N LYS A 18 -12.14 -2.86 -10.19
CA LYS A 18 -11.61 -2.59 -8.85
C LYS A 18 -10.17 -3.05 -8.76
N ILE A 19 -9.36 -2.22 -8.15
CA ILE A 19 -7.93 -2.50 -7.97
C ILE A 19 -7.58 -2.29 -6.50
N LEU A 20 -6.93 -3.29 -5.93
CA LEU A 20 -6.45 -3.28 -4.56
C LEU A 20 -4.94 -3.25 -4.57
N ASP A 21 -4.37 -2.20 -4.01
CA ASP A 21 -2.93 -2.01 -3.88
C ASP A 21 -2.53 -2.22 -2.41
N ILE A 22 -1.92 -3.35 -2.11
CA ILE A 22 -1.47 -3.70 -0.76
C ILE A 22 0.01 -3.35 -0.63
N GLY A 23 0.34 -2.55 0.37
CA GLY A 23 1.68 -2.00 0.53
C GLY A 23 1.90 -0.82 -0.42
N ALA A 24 0.90 0.04 -0.50
CA ALA A 24 0.87 1.12 -1.49
C ALA A 24 1.99 2.16 -1.33
N ASN A 25 2.57 2.28 -0.14
CA ASN A 25 3.61 3.25 0.15
C ASN A 25 3.10 4.67 -0.16
N ILE A 26 3.85 5.50 -0.86
CA ILE A 26 3.44 6.84 -1.23
C ILE A 26 2.44 6.87 -2.39
N GLY A 27 2.19 5.74 -3.03
CA GLY A 27 1.16 5.61 -4.05
C GLY A 27 1.64 5.75 -5.49
N PHE A 28 2.93 5.64 -5.75
CA PHE A 28 3.44 5.74 -7.12
C PHE A 28 2.86 4.68 -8.05
N TRP A 29 2.75 3.45 -7.58
CA TRP A 29 2.19 2.38 -8.39
C TRP A 29 0.72 2.65 -8.72
N THR A 30 -0.08 2.96 -7.71
CA THR A 30 -1.51 3.28 -7.89
C THR A 30 -1.68 4.44 -8.86
N LYS A 31 -0.91 5.51 -8.69
CA LYS A 31 -0.96 6.66 -9.58
C LYS A 31 -0.66 6.29 -11.03
N SER A 32 0.35 5.45 -11.24
CA SER A 32 0.74 4.99 -12.57
C SER A 32 -0.34 4.12 -13.22
N VAL A 33 -0.91 3.20 -12.46
CA VAL A 33 -1.95 2.28 -12.96
C VAL A 33 -3.25 3.03 -13.22
N LYS A 34 -3.53 4.06 -12.43
CA LYS A 34 -4.70 4.91 -12.63
C LYS A 34 -4.68 5.64 -13.98
N ALA A 35 -3.50 5.92 -14.51
CA ALA A 35 -3.36 6.45 -15.86
C ALA A 35 -3.79 5.44 -16.93
N ILE A 36 -3.70 4.14 -16.65
CA ILE A 36 -4.13 3.08 -17.56
C ILE A 36 -5.64 2.85 -17.47
N TRP A 37 -6.14 2.70 -16.24
CA TRP A 37 -7.56 2.43 -15.97
C TRP A 37 -8.14 3.52 -15.06
N PRO A 38 -8.42 4.70 -15.60
CA PRO A 38 -8.86 5.83 -14.78
C PRO A 38 -10.24 5.66 -14.16
N ASP A 39 -11.07 4.78 -14.69
CA ASP A 39 -12.44 4.58 -14.21
C ASP A 39 -12.57 3.46 -13.19
N ALA A 40 -11.49 2.71 -12.91
CA ALA A 40 -11.51 1.68 -11.89
C ALA A 40 -11.57 2.31 -10.49
N GLU A 41 -12.15 1.58 -9.54
CA GLU A 41 -12.13 1.95 -8.13
C GLU A 41 -10.83 1.47 -7.48
N TYR A 42 -10.12 2.38 -6.85
CA TYR A 42 -8.82 2.09 -6.23
C TYR A 42 -8.91 2.08 -4.73
N THR A 43 -8.45 0.99 -4.12
CA THR A 43 -8.29 0.86 -2.68
C THR A 43 -6.83 0.62 -2.36
N CYS A 44 -6.27 1.47 -1.50
CA CYS A 44 -4.90 1.33 -1.03
C CYS A 44 -4.89 0.86 0.41
N VAL A 45 -4.00 -0.07 0.71
CA VAL A 45 -3.69 -0.50 2.08
C VAL A 45 -2.21 -0.26 2.31
N GLU A 46 -1.90 0.48 3.37
CA GLU A 46 -0.54 0.83 3.70
C GLU A 46 -0.36 0.86 5.21
N ALA A 47 0.76 0.32 5.69
CA ALA A 47 1.04 0.27 7.12
C ALA A 47 1.60 1.59 7.68
N GLY A 48 2.24 2.40 6.86
CA GLY A 48 2.86 3.64 7.27
C GLY A 48 1.88 4.81 7.35
N PRO A 49 1.56 5.33 8.56
CA PRO A 49 0.59 6.43 8.69
C PRO A 49 0.99 7.70 7.96
N LYS A 50 2.28 7.93 7.75
CA LYS A 50 2.77 9.13 7.06
C LYS A 50 2.33 9.23 5.62
N TYR A 51 1.91 8.12 5.01
CA TYR A 51 1.47 8.10 3.61
C TYR A 51 -0.04 8.32 3.44
N GLU A 52 -0.80 8.35 4.53
CA GLU A 52 -2.26 8.43 4.47
C GLU A 52 -2.76 9.61 3.64
N LYS A 53 -2.20 10.78 3.87
CA LYS A 53 -2.61 11.99 3.15
C LYS A 53 -2.42 11.84 1.64
N HIS A 54 -1.26 11.34 1.22
CA HIS A 54 -0.97 11.14 -0.20
C HIS A 54 -1.89 10.11 -0.83
N LEU A 55 -2.13 9.01 -0.13
CA LEU A 55 -2.99 7.93 -0.64
C LEU A 55 -4.44 8.35 -0.76
N LYS A 56 -4.93 9.15 0.18
CA LYS A 56 -6.30 9.68 0.12
C LYS A 56 -6.53 10.63 -1.05
N GLU A 57 -5.48 11.26 -1.53
CA GLU A 57 -5.57 12.15 -2.69
C GLU A 57 -5.71 11.39 -4.01
N ILE A 58 -5.20 10.15 -4.08
CA ILE A 58 -5.13 9.40 -5.34
C ILE A 58 -6.04 8.18 -5.38
N ALA A 59 -6.45 7.62 -4.25
CA ALA A 59 -7.29 6.43 -4.18
C ALA A 59 -8.70 6.78 -3.71
N ASP A 60 -9.67 5.98 -4.13
CA ASP A 60 -11.05 6.13 -3.67
C ASP A 60 -11.18 5.72 -2.21
N ASN A 61 -10.43 4.70 -1.80
CA ASN A 61 -10.41 4.21 -0.43
C ASN A 61 -8.95 4.02 0.03
N CYS A 62 -8.69 4.38 1.27
CA CYS A 62 -7.38 4.21 1.87
C CYS A 62 -7.52 3.66 3.28
N HIS A 63 -6.80 2.58 3.57
CA HIS A 63 -6.75 1.97 4.89
C HIS A 63 -5.31 1.96 5.39
N ILE A 64 -5.09 2.63 6.50
CA ILE A 64 -3.80 2.54 7.20
C ILE A 64 -3.90 1.34 8.13
N ALA A 65 -3.33 0.24 7.68
CA ALA A 65 -3.46 -1.03 8.37
C ALA A 65 -2.34 -1.98 7.97
N VAL A 66 -2.09 -2.94 8.84
CA VAL A 66 -1.22 -4.07 8.57
C VAL A 66 -2.10 -5.30 8.39
N LEU A 67 -1.99 -5.95 7.25
CA LEU A 67 -2.79 -7.14 6.96
C LEU A 67 -2.13 -8.38 7.54
N GLY A 68 -2.95 -9.30 8.02
CA GLY A 68 -2.50 -10.57 8.56
C GLY A 68 -3.67 -11.51 8.85
N ASN A 69 -3.40 -12.56 9.58
CA ASN A 69 -4.39 -13.62 9.82
C ASN A 69 -5.16 -13.45 11.14
N SER A 70 -4.91 -12.41 11.89
CA SER A 70 -5.62 -12.13 13.15
C SER A 70 -5.58 -10.65 13.47
N ASN A 71 -6.55 -10.20 14.25
CA ASN A 71 -6.58 -8.83 14.76
C ASN A 71 -5.74 -8.76 16.03
N ARG A 72 -4.66 -7.99 15.98
CA ARG A 72 -3.80 -7.75 17.14
C ARG A 72 -2.94 -6.51 16.92
N GLU A 73 -2.38 -6.02 17.99
CA GLU A 73 -1.37 -4.97 17.93
C GLU A 73 -0.04 -5.55 17.48
N ILE A 74 0.63 -4.83 16.62
CA ILE A 74 2.00 -5.14 16.24
C ILE A 74 2.87 -3.91 16.39
N LYS A 75 4.16 -4.14 16.57
CA LYS A 75 5.16 -3.09 16.55
C LYS A 75 5.84 -3.09 15.19
N MET A 76 5.92 -1.92 14.59
CA MET A 76 6.59 -1.77 13.33
C MET A 76 7.63 -0.66 13.43
N TYR A 77 8.79 -0.90 12.84
CA TYR A 77 9.86 0.06 12.82
C TYR A 77 9.88 0.72 11.45
N LEU A 78 9.74 2.05 11.44
CA LEU A 78 9.81 2.83 10.22
C LEU A 78 11.18 3.48 10.12
N ARG A 79 11.74 3.40 8.94
CA ARG A 79 13.00 4.06 8.65
C ARG A 79 12.73 5.47 8.17
N GLU A 80 13.34 6.46 8.81
CA GLU A 80 13.38 7.81 8.27
C GLU A 80 14.53 7.89 7.27
N ILE A 81 14.16 8.02 6.00
CA ILE A 81 15.13 7.99 4.91
C ILE A 81 16.15 9.13 5.03
N ASP A 82 15.71 10.31 5.44
CA ASP A 82 16.55 11.50 5.48
C ASP A 82 17.56 11.53 6.64
N LYS A 83 17.32 10.73 7.68
CA LYS A 83 18.14 10.76 8.90
C LYS A 83 18.77 9.42 9.25
N GLY A 84 18.46 8.37 8.50
CA GLY A 84 18.91 7.04 8.84
C GLY A 84 18.39 6.52 10.16
N SER A 85 17.47 7.23 10.80
CA SER A 85 16.89 6.85 12.06
C SER A 85 15.67 5.97 11.88
N LYS A 86 15.38 5.17 12.91
CA LYS A 86 14.22 4.27 12.92
C LYS A 86 13.21 4.80 13.91
N LYS A 87 11.95 4.83 13.50
CA LYS A 87 10.85 5.10 14.40
C LYS A 87 10.09 3.81 14.69
N LYS A 88 9.81 3.61 15.96
CA LYS A 88 8.95 2.54 16.41
C LYS A 88 7.51 3.02 16.36
N VAL A 89 6.68 2.31 15.63
CA VAL A 89 5.24 2.60 15.55
C VAL A 89 4.48 1.38 16.01
N THR A 90 3.47 1.60 16.86
CA THR A 90 2.58 0.54 17.31
C THR A 90 1.23 0.73 16.67
N TYR A 91 0.74 -0.31 16.03
CA TYR A 91 -0.58 -0.33 15.40
C TYR A 91 -1.54 -1.11 16.26
N THR A 92 -2.68 -0.48 16.58
CA THR A 92 -3.71 -1.09 17.42
C THR A 92 -4.79 -1.80 16.61
N LYS A 93 -4.83 -1.57 15.31
CA LYS A 93 -5.78 -2.19 14.39
C LYS A 93 -5.02 -2.84 13.26
N GLY A 94 -4.45 -3.93 13.52
CA GLY A 94 -3.73 -4.61 12.48
C GLY A 94 -4.00 -6.07 12.54
N SER A 95 -4.18 -6.65 11.39
CA SER A 95 -3.96 -8.05 11.24
C SER A 95 -2.46 -8.29 11.28
N THR A 96 -2.03 -9.36 11.85
CA THR A 96 -0.63 -9.73 11.84
C THR A 96 -0.16 -9.95 10.43
N VAL A 97 0.80 -9.20 10.03
CA VAL A 97 1.65 -9.64 8.94
C VAL A 97 2.62 -10.64 9.52
N PHE A 98 2.79 -11.78 8.84
CA PHE A 98 3.77 -12.78 9.24
C PHE A 98 5.00 -12.14 9.84
N GLY A 99 5.58 -12.72 10.85
CA GLY A 99 6.68 -12.27 11.67
C GLY A 99 7.85 -11.54 11.00
N ILE A 100 7.71 -11.15 9.75
CA ILE A 100 8.69 -10.36 8.99
C ILE A 100 9.10 -9.11 9.74
N PHE A 101 8.15 -8.43 10.38
CA PHE A 101 8.48 -7.22 11.16
C PHE A 101 9.10 -7.51 12.50
N LYS A 102 9.01 -8.75 12.95
CA LYS A 102 9.63 -9.20 14.19
C LYS A 102 11.15 -9.27 14.06
N ASP A 103 11.61 -9.55 12.85
CA ASP A 103 13.04 -9.73 12.56
C ASP A 103 13.68 -8.45 12.01
N TYR A 104 12.86 -7.45 11.73
CA TYR A 104 13.31 -6.13 11.28
C TYR A 104 13.43 -5.14 12.44
N GLU A 105 14.05 -5.55 13.49
CA GLU A 105 14.61 -4.59 14.44
C GLU A 105 15.84 -3.97 13.79
N LEU A 106 15.57 -3.25 12.77
CA LEU A 106 16.64 -2.67 11.98
C LEU A 106 17.21 -1.45 12.65
#